data_7b51f8c7fda7b706f67a2fd0d41b85d8
#
_entry.id   7b51f8c7fda7b706f67a2fd0d41b85d8
#
_cell.length_a   1.000
_cell.length_b   1.000
_cell.length_c   1.000
_cell.angle_alpha   90.00
_cell.angle_beta   90.00
_cell.angle_gamma   90.00
#
_symmetry.space_group_name_H-M   'P 1'
#
loop_
_entity.id
_entity.type
_entity.pdbx_description
1 polymer ?
#
loop_
_entity_poly.entity_id
_entity_poly.type
_entity_poly.pdbx_seq_one_letter_code
_entity_poly.pdbx_strand_id
1 'polypeptide(L)'
;MKGVLLVNHFLSGEHFVTVQELFLKAAREKGMTLSVKTAADLMSPALTAAEVGDFVLFWDKDVLLAKRLSALGLPVFNSAEAVRLCDNKGETALALAAHGVATPKTVIAPMTFEGIGYTKTDFVKSACDALGFPLIIKELYGSFGAQVYLINNEAEALARVAAMGSRPFLFQAFVQESFGRDVRANVVG
;
A
#
# COMPACT_ATOMS: atom_id res chain seq x y z
N MET A 1 22.77 16.00 11.42
CA MET A 1 22.34 15.18 10.29
C MET A 1 21.32 15.97 9.46
N LYS A 2 21.47 15.91 8.14
CA LYS A 2 20.54 16.55 7.19
C LYS A 2 19.82 15.47 6.42
N GLY A 3 18.50 15.50 6.39
CA GLY A 3 17.70 14.50 5.67
C GLY A 3 16.63 15.12 4.80
N VAL A 4 15.96 14.27 4.04
CA VAL A 4 14.80 14.62 3.24
C VAL A 4 13.57 13.93 3.81
N LEU A 5 12.49 14.68 4.01
CA LEU A 5 11.15 14.12 4.08
C LEU A 5 10.61 14.06 2.65
N LEU A 6 10.55 12.86 2.10
CA LEU A 6 10.00 12.65 0.76
C LEU A 6 8.49 12.44 0.86
N VAL A 7 7.76 13.22 0.10
CA VAL A 7 6.29 13.22 0.06
C VAL A 7 5.79 13.05 -1.37
N ASN A 8 4.56 12.60 -1.53
CA ASN A 8 3.95 12.47 -2.84
C ASN A 8 3.73 13.86 -3.49
N HIS A 9 4.12 13.96 -4.76
CA HIS A 9 4.04 15.21 -5.52
C HIS A 9 2.60 15.72 -5.72
N PHE A 10 1.62 14.83 -5.74
CA PHE A 10 0.22 15.15 -6.05
C PHE A 10 -0.67 15.28 -4.82
N LEU A 11 -0.16 14.99 -3.62
CA LEU A 11 -0.91 15.08 -2.38
C LEU A 11 -0.62 16.40 -1.66
N SER A 12 -1.50 17.39 -1.82
CA SER A 12 -1.32 18.77 -1.35
C SER A 12 -2.40 19.25 -0.36
N GLY A 13 -3.27 18.37 0.14
CA GLY A 13 -4.32 18.76 1.09
C GLY A 13 -3.77 19.20 2.45
N GLU A 14 -4.52 20.02 3.19
CA GLU A 14 -4.17 20.58 4.51
C GLU A 14 -3.71 19.50 5.50
N HIS A 15 -4.38 18.36 5.51
CA HIS A 15 -3.99 17.23 6.36
C HIS A 15 -2.55 16.76 6.09
N PHE A 16 -2.12 16.71 4.83
CA PHE A 16 -0.76 16.29 4.48
C PHE A 16 0.27 17.33 4.92
N VAL A 17 -0.04 18.62 4.79
CA VAL A 17 0.81 19.72 5.25
C VAL A 17 0.99 19.64 6.77
N THR A 18 -0.08 19.44 7.52
CA THR A 18 -0.04 19.29 8.99
C THR A 18 0.89 18.15 9.41
N VAL A 19 0.79 16.99 8.74
CA VAL A 19 1.67 15.84 9.06
C VAL A 19 3.13 16.14 8.71
N GLN A 20 3.40 16.82 7.59
CA GLN A 20 4.77 17.26 7.24
C GLN A 20 5.35 18.16 8.33
N GLU A 21 4.58 19.13 8.84
CA GLU A 21 5.01 20.03 9.91
C GLU A 21 5.35 19.27 11.21
N LEU A 22 4.59 18.21 11.54
CA LEU A 22 4.90 17.34 12.69
C LEU A 22 6.24 16.63 12.51
N PHE A 23 6.55 16.11 11.32
CA PHE A 23 7.87 15.51 11.03
C PHE A 23 8.99 16.53 11.15
N LEU A 24 8.82 17.72 10.59
CA LEU A 24 9.81 18.80 10.66
C LEU A 24 10.05 19.25 12.09
N LYS A 25 9.00 19.37 12.90
CA LYS A 25 9.10 19.71 14.32
C LYS A 25 9.87 18.63 15.10
N ALA A 26 9.45 17.37 14.96
CA ALA A 26 10.10 16.25 15.64
C ALA A 26 11.58 16.12 15.28
N ALA A 27 11.94 16.33 14.02
CA ALA A 27 13.34 16.34 13.59
C ALA A 27 14.15 17.45 14.27
N ARG A 28 13.62 18.67 14.31
CA ARG A 28 14.30 19.80 15.00
C ARG A 28 14.51 19.50 16.47
N GLU A 29 13.54 18.93 17.16
CA GLU A 29 13.65 18.53 18.57
C GLU A 29 14.75 17.47 18.81
N LYS A 30 15.08 16.69 17.77
CA LYS A 30 16.18 15.70 17.79
C LYS A 30 17.50 16.24 17.22
N GLY A 31 17.62 17.55 16.97
CA GLY A 31 18.83 18.15 16.41
C GLY A 31 19.10 17.80 14.95
N MET A 32 18.07 17.36 14.21
CA MET A 32 18.14 17.04 12.78
C MET A 32 17.50 18.14 11.94
N THR A 33 17.98 18.30 10.72
CA THR A 33 17.37 19.17 9.71
C THR A 33 16.72 18.34 8.64
N LEU A 34 15.42 18.54 8.39
CA LEU A 34 14.70 17.95 7.27
C LEU A 34 14.33 19.02 6.25
N SER A 35 14.51 18.72 4.97
CA SER A 35 13.90 19.42 3.85
C SER A 35 12.78 18.58 3.25
N VAL A 36 11.64 19.20 2.95
CA VAL A 36 10.56 18.50 2.22
C VAL A 36 10.90 18.50 0.74
N LYS A 37 10.84 17.31 0.13
CA LYS A 37 10.98 17.12 -1.32
C LYS A 37 9.91 16.16 -1.83
N THR A 38 9.56 16.31 -3.08
CA THR A 38 8.67 15.40 -3.81
C THR A 38 9.45 14.52 -4.77
N ALA A 39 8.80 13.50 -5.33
CA ALA A 39 9.42 12.69 -6.40
C ALA A 39 9.88 13.54 -7.58
N ALA A 40 9.13 14.59 -7.93
CA ALA A 40 9.48 15.49 -9.03
C ALA A 40 10.81 16.25 -8.79
N ASP A 41 11.10 16.60 -7.53
CA ASP A 41 12.36 17.27 -7.17
C ASP A 41 13.60 16.36 -7.29
N LEU A 42 13.40 15.05 -7.39
CA LEU A 42 14.45 14.03 -7.43
C LEU A 42 14.53 13.30 -8.79
N MET A 43 13.90 13.81 -9.84
CA MET A 43 13.85 13.16 -11.17
C MET A 43 15.17 13.22 -11.97
N SER A 44 16.19 13.93 -11.50
CA SER A 44 17.45 14.02 -12.23
C SER A 44 18.07 12.63 -12.49
N PRO A 45 18.47 12.30 -13.75
CA PRO A 45 19.16 11.04 -14.03
C PRO A 45 20.55 10.95 -13.36
N ALA A 46 21.15 12.08 -13.05
CA ALA A 46 22.45 12.20 -12.38
C ALA A 46 22.33 12.46 -10.88
N LEU A 47 21.17 12.17 -10.26
CA LEU A 47 20.96 12.36 -8.83
C LEU A 47 22.02 11.64 -8.00
N THR A 48 22.62 12.35 -7.07
CA THR A 48 23.64 11.84 -6.15
C THR A 48 23.13 11.82 -4.70
N ALA A 49 23.73 11.01 -3.85
CA ALA A 49 23.41 11.00 -2.42
C ALA A 49 23.64 12.36 -1.76
N ALA A 50 24.69 13.08 -2.16
CA ALA A 50 25.03 14.40 -1.62
C ALA A 50 23.95 15.46 -1.86
N GLU A 51 23.19 15.37 -2.95
CA GLU A 51 22.08 16.27 -3.25
C GLU A 51 20.81 15.95 -2.44
N VAL A 52 20.72 14.75 -1.90
CA VAL A 52 19.62 14.30 -1.04
C VAL A 52 19.94 14.58 0.44
N GLY A 53 21.09 14.11 0.92
CA GLY A 53 21.50 14.27 2.30
C GLY A 53 21.97 12.98 2.96
N ASP A 54 21.87 12.90 4.28
CA ASP A 54 22.36 11.76 5.08
C ASP A 54 21.34 10.61 5.13
N PHE A 55 20.04 10.89 4.99
CA PHE A 55 18.95 9.91 5.04
C PHE A 55 17.66 10.44 4.44
N VAL A 56 16.71 9.53 4.18
CA VAL A 56 15.37 9.85 3.67
C VAL A 56 14.30 9.30 4.60
N LEU A 57 13.41 10.15 5.07
CA LEU A 57 12.10 9.74 5.62
C LEU A 57 11.14 9.63 4.44
N PHE A 58 10.86 8.40 4.04
CA PHE A 58 10.09 8.11 2.82
C PHE A 58 8.60 7.99 3.16
N TRP A 59 7.86 9.07 2.94
CA TRP A 59 6.41 9.11 3.17
C TRP A 59 5.65 9.16 1.84
N ASP A 60 5.96 8.20 0.99
CA ASP A 60 5.33 7.98 -0.31
C ASP A 60 5.19 6.47 -0.58
N LYS A 61 4.55 6.11 -1.68
CA LYS A 61 4.34 4.73 -2.14
C LYS A 61 5.13 4.39 -3.42
N ASP A 62 5.98 5.28 -3.90
CA ASP A 62 6.83 5.07 -5.06
C ASP A 62 8.00 4.11 -4.74
N VAL A 63 7.72 2.81 -4.91
CA VAL A 63 8.72 1.74 -4.68
C VAL A 63 9.96 1.90 -5.55
N LEU A 64 9.83 2.40 -6.79
CA LEU A 64 10.97 2.57 -7.70
C LEU A 64 11.89 3.68 -7.22
N LEU A 65 11.32 4.80 -6.78
CA LEU A 65 12.09 5.89 -6.20
C LEU A 65 12.78 5.45 -4.90
N ALA A 66 12.07 4.74 -4.02
CA ALA A 66 12.67 4.22 -2.79
C ALA A 66 13.85 3.28 -3.06
N LYS A 67 13.73 2.37 -4.06
CA LYS A 67 14.84 1.51 -4.52
C LYS A 67 16.00 2.32 -5.06
N ARG A 68 15.74 3.34 -5.87
CA ARG A 68 16.77 4.21 -6.44
C ARG A 68 17.54 4.95 -5.35
N LEU A 69 16.85 5.52 -4.35
CA LEU A 69 17.49 6.20 -3.24
C LEU A 69 18.35 5.25 -2.40
N SER A 70 17.87 4.03 -2.15
CA SER A 70 18.66 3.00 -1.48
C SER A 70 19.89 2.59 -2.29
N ALA A 71 19.78 2.51 -3.63
CA ALA A 71 20.91 2.20 -4.51
C ALA A 71 21.99 3.29 -4.53
N LEU A 72 21.67 4.52 -4.16
CA LEU A 72 22.62 5.60 -3.92
C LEU A 72 23.35 5.48 -2.56
N GLY A 73 23.08 4.43 -1.80
CA GLY A 73 23.66 4.21 -0.47
C GLY A 73 22.97 4.97 0.66
N LEU A 74 21.79 5.58 0.40
CA LEU A 74 21.05 6.34 1.42
C LEU A 74 20.25 5.40 2.33
N PRO A 75 20.24 5.59 3.64
CA PRO A 75 19.23 5.01 4.52
C PRO A 75 17.85 5.57 4.19
N VAL A 76 16.90 4.70 3.85
CA VAL A 76 15.52 5.07 3.46
C VAL A 76 14.52 4.45 4.44
N PHE A 77 13.74 5.27 5.10
CA PHE A 77 12.72 4.92 6.09
C PHE A 77 11.35 5.49 5.65
N ASN A 78 10.36 4.66 5.27
CA ASN A 78 10.33 3.21 5.15
C ASN A 78 11.18 2.73 3.96
N SER A 79 11.69 1.48 4.07
CA SER A 79 12.42 0.84 2.96
C SER A 79 11.48 0.55 1.78
N ALA A 80 12.06 0.43 0.58
CA ALA A 80 11.31 0.05 -0.62
C ALA A 80 10.55 -1.28 -0.45
N GLU A 81 11.14 -2.23 0.27
CA GLU A 81 10.52 -3.52 0.55
C GLU A 81 9.33 -3.37 1.50
N ALA A 82 9.46 -2.59 2.57
CA ALA A 82 8.36 -2.32 3.48
C ALA A 82 7.19 -1.63 2.75
N VAL A 83 7.47 -0.63 1.91
CA VAL A 83 6.44 0.03 1.11
C VAL A 83 5.75 -0.95 0.18
N ARG A 84 6.50 -1.78 -0.56
CA ARG A 84 5.97 -2.78 -1.48
C ARG A 84 5.05 -3.78 -0.79
N LEU A 85 5.51 -4.35 0.32
CA LEU A 85 4.75 -5.35 1.09
C LEU A 85 3.50 -4.76 1.74
N CYS A 86 3.56 -3.52 2.23
CA CYS A 86 2.44 -2.92 2.96
C CYS A 86 1.40 -2.27 2.05
N ASP A 87 1.78 -1.79 0.86
CA ASP A 87 0.83 -1.14 -0.05
C ASP A 87 0.01 -2.14 -0.87
N ASN A 88 0.59 -3.31 -1.22
CA ASN A 88 -0.09 -4.37 -1.95
C ASN A 88 -0.69 -5.40 -1.01
N LYS A 89 -2.03 -5.45 -0.89
CA LYS A 89 -2.74 -6.38 0.01
C LYS A 89 -2.50 -7.87 -0.30
N GLY A 90 -2.19 -8.20 -1.55
CA GLY A 90 -1.82 -9.57 -1.93
C GLY A 90 -0.43 -9.94 -1.40
N GLU A 91 0.56 -9.05 -1.57
CA GLU A 91 1.90 -9.22 -1.01
C GLU A 91 1.87 -9.29 0.52
N THR A 92 1.08 -8.42 1.17
CA THR A 92 0.85 -8.47 2.62
C THR A 92 0.31 -9.84 3.04
N ALA A 93 -0.72 -10.35 2.36
CA ALA A 93 -1.32 -11.64 2.70
C ALA A 93 -0.31 -12.80 2.55
N LEU A 94 0.49 -12.80 1.48
CA LEU A 94 1.53 -13.81 1.25
C LEU A 94 2.64 -13.72 2.31
N ALA A 95 3.11 -12.53 2.64
CA ALA A 95 4.14 -12.32 3.65
C ALA A 95 3.67 -12.79 5.04
N LEU A 96 2.46 -12.44 5.45
CA LEU A 96 1.88 -12.86 6.73
C LEU A 96 1.72 -14.38 6.79
N ALA A 97 1.23 -15.01 5.72
CA ALA A 97 1.10 -16.46 5.63
C ALA A 97 2.47 -17.16 5.72
N ALA A 98 3.49 -16.66 5.04
CA ALA A 98 4.85 -17.20 5.09
C ALA A 98 5.46 -17.15 6.50
N HIS A 99 5.05 -16.20 7.32
CA HIS A 99 5.48 -16.05 8.72
C HIS A 99 4.52 -16.70 9.74
N GLY A 100 3.53 -17.46 9.28
CA GLY A 100 2.58 -18.16 10.16
C GLY A 100 1.63 -17.22 10.93
N VAL A 101 1.49 -15.97 10.49
CA VAL A 101 0.56 -15.02 11.12
C VAL A 101 -0.87 -15.35 10.71
N ALA A 102 -1.75 -15.53 11.69
CA ALA A 102 -3.16 -15.81 11.44
C ALA A 102 -3.84 -14.64 10.72
N THR A 103 -4.41 -14.92 9.55
CA THR A 103 -5.17 -13.97 8.74
C THR A 103 -6.47 -14.59 8.26
N PRO A 104 -7.49 -13.81 7.90
CA PRO A 104 -8.68 -14.35 7.24
C PRO A 104 -8.29 -15.12 5.97
N LYS A 105 -8.98 -16.20 5.65
CA LYS A 105 -8.75 -16.96 4.42
C LYS A 105 -8.80 -15.99 3.22
N THR A 106 -7.76 -16.05 2.39
CA THR A 106 -7.59 -15.10 1.27
C THR A 106 -7.31 -15.86 -0.02
N VAL A 107 -7.98 -15.47 -1.09
CA VAL A 107 -7.78 -15.98 -2.46
C VAL A 107 -7.40 -14.80 -3.35
N ILE A 108 -6.18 -14.80 -3.88
CA ILE A 108 -5.73 -13.77 -4.81
C ILE A 108 -6.30 -14.08 -6.19
N ALA A 109 -6.97 -13.11 -6.81
CA ALA A 109 -7.53 -13.28 -8.14
C ALA A 109 -6.41 -13.43 -9.21
N PRO A 110 -6.66 -14.16 -10.30
CA PRO A 110 -5.72 -14.21 -11.41
C PRO A 110 -5.50 -12.81 -11.99
N MET A 111 -4.30 -12.55 -12.49
CA MET A 111 -3.99 -11.28 -13.14
C MET A 111 -4.61 -11.21 -14.54
N THR A 112 -5.10 -10.04 -14.91
CA THR A 112 -5.48 -9.71 -16.29
C THR A 112 -4.81 -8.41 -16.73
N PHE A 113 -5.00 -8.01 -17.98
CA PHE A 113 -4.34 -6.85 -18.56
C PHE A 113 -5.37 -5.80 -18.99
N GLU A 114 -4.92 -4.55 -19.05
CA GLU A 114 -5.73 -3.46 -19.60
C GLU A 114 -6.17 -3.77 -21.02
N GLY A 115 -7.43 -3.48 -21.35
CA GLY A 115 -8.04 -3.82 -22.63
C GLY A 115 -8.57 -5.26 -22.76
N ILE A 116 -8.21 -6.18 -21.84
CA ILE A 116 -8.74 -7.56 -21.79
C ILE A 116 -9.82 -7.68 -20.71
N GLY A 117 -9.49 -7.32 -19.47
CA GLY A 117 -10.38 -7.47 -18.33
C GLY A 117 -10.59 -8.93 -17.92
N TYR A 118 -11.54 -9.14 -17.00
CA TYR A 118 -11.89 -10.48 -16.48
C TYR A 118 -12.99 -11.11 -17.33
N THR A 119 -12.62 -11.52 -18.56
CA THR A 119 -13.56 -12.11 -19.55
C THR A 119 -13.97 -13.55 -19.23
N LYS A 120 -13.20 -14.25 -18.39
CA LYS A 120 -13.51 -15.59 -17.86
C LYS A 120 -13.69 -15.48 -16.35
N THR A 121 -14.81 -15.97 -15.83
CA THR A 121 -15.22 -15.73 -14.44
C THR A 121 -15.35 -17.01 -13.61
N ASP A 122 -14.94 -18.16 -14.12
CA ASP A 122 -15.05 -19.46 -13.43
C ASP A 122 -14.35 -19.44 -12.06
N PHE A 123 -13.23 -18.70 -11.94
CA PHE A 123 -12.52 -18.53 -10.71
C PHE A 123 -13.33 -17.80 -9.62
N VAL A 124 -14.30 -16.97 -10.00
CA VAL A 124 -15.17 -16.25 -9.06
C VAL A 124 -16.01 -17.25 -8.26
N LYS A 125 -16.64 -18.19 -8.96
CA LYS A 125 -17.40 -19.26 -8.31
C LYS A 125 -16.52 -20.07 -7.38
N SER A 126 -15.33 -20.47 -7.84
CA SER A 126 -14.38 -21.25 -7.03
C SER A 126 -13.95 -20.50 -5.75
N ALA A 127 -13.74 -19.19 -5.84
CA ALA A 127 -13.42 -18.37 -4.67
C ALA A 127 -14.61 -18.25 -3.70
N CYS A 128 -15.83 -18.05 -4.24
CA CYS A 128 -17.06 -18.01 -3.44
C CYS A 128 -17.31 -19.34 -2.69
N ASP A 129 -17.15 -20.47 -3.38
CA ASP A 129 -17.31 -21.80 -2.78
C ASP A 129 -16.29 -22.05 -1.68
N ALA A 130 -15.04 -21.57 -1.83
CA ALA A 130 -13.97 -21.74 -0.86
C ALA A 130 -14.10 -20.86 0.40
N LEU A 131 -14.72 -19.68 0.27
CA LEU A 131 -14.79 -18.68 1.34
C LEU A 131 -16.17 -18.59 2.00
N GLY A 132 -17.24 -18.95 1.28
CA GLY A 132 -18.61 -18.75 1.70
C GLY A 132 -19.03 -17.26 1.66
N PHE A 133 -20.29 -17.01 2.03
CA PHE A 133 -20.86 -15.67 2.12
C PHE A 133 -21.24 -15.31 3.56
N PRO A 134 -21.19 -14.03 3.94
CA PRO A 134 -20.63 -12.93 3.16
C PRO A 134 -19.11 -13.04 3.02
N LEU A 135 -18.56 -12.48 1.94
CA LEU A 135 -17.11 -12.35 1.73
C LEU A 135 -16.74 -10.90 1.38
N ILE A 136 -15.45 -10.62 1.37
CA ILE A 136 -14.91 -9.31 0.99
C ILE A 136 -14.13 -9.43 -0.32
N ILE A 137 -14.36 -8.51 -1.25
CA ILE A 137 -13.46 -8.26 -2.37
C ILE A 137 -12.67 -6.98 -2.08
N LYS A 138 -11.34 -7.02 -2.26
CA LYS A 138 -10.45 -5.86 -2.07
C LYS A 138 -9.56 -5.68 -3.27
N GLU A 139 -9.49 -4.47 -3.82
CA GLU A 139 -8.44 -4.12 -4.76
C GLU A 139 -7.07 -4.23 -4.05
N LEU A 140 -6.04 -4.72 -4.76
CA LEU A 140 -4.73 -4.93 -4.13
C LEU A 140 -4.12 -3.62 -3.65
N TYR A 141 -4.33 -2.55 -4.41
CA TYR A 141 -3.88 -1.20 -4.05
C TYR A 141 -5.07 -0.35 -3.58
N GLY A 142 -4.80 0.63 -2.75
CA GLY A 142 -5.80 1.55 -2.25
C GLY A 142 -5.72 1.75 -0.74
N SER A 143 -6.33 2.85 -0.28
CA SER A 143 -6.24 3.31 1.10
C SER A 143 -7.61 3.72 1.63
N PHE A 144 -7.72 3.86 2.95
CA PHE A 144 -8.91 4.39 3.64
C PHE A 144 -10.20 3.59 3.41
N GLY A 145 -10.10 2.30 3.04
CA GLY A 145 -11.25 1.42 2.86
C GLY A 145 -12.07 1.66 1.57
N ALA A 146 -11.69 2.61 0.72
CA ALA A 146 -12.45 2.98 -0.47
C ALA A 146 -12.58 1.84 -1.50
N GLN A 147 -11.64 0.89 -1.49
CA GLN A 147 -11.58 -0.24 -2.42
C GLN A 147 -11.85 -1.58 -1.73
N VAL A 148 -12.77 -1.58 -0.75
CA VAL A 148 -13.18 -2.77 0.02
C VAL A 148 -14.69 -2.95 -0.12
N TYR A 149 -15.12 -4.11 -0.58
CA TYR A 149 -16.51 -4.37 -0.95
C TYR A 149 -17.03 -5.62 -0.24
N LEU A 150 -18.11 -5.45 0.54
CA LEU A 150 -18.85 -6.57 1.12
C LEU A 150 -19.73 -7.21 0.04
N ILE A 151 -19.68 -8.53 -0.07
CA ILE A 151 -20.34 -9.33 -1.09
C ILE A 151 -21.19 -10.40 -0.40
N ASN A 152 -22.48 -10.41 -0.69
CA ASN A 152 -23.42 -11.28 -0.01
C ASN A 152 -23.84 -12.53 -0.83
N ASN A 153 -23.57 -12.53 -2.15
CA ASN A 153 -23.92 -13.62 -3.04
C ASN A 153 -23.05 -13.62 -4.31
N GLU A 154 -23.12 -14.69 -5.08
CA GLU A 154 -22.31 -14.87 -6.29
C GLU A 154 -22.63 -13.82 -7.36
N ALA A 155 -23.88 -13.39 -7.50
CA ALA A 155 -24.26 -12.37 -8.49
C ALA A 155 -23.58 -11.02 -8.19
N GLU A 156 -23.51 -10.62 -6.91
CA GLU A 156 -22.77 -9.44 -6.47
C GLU A 156 -21.26 -9.59 -6.73
N ALA A 157 -20.69 -10.78 -6.50
CA ALA A 157 -19.29 -11.06 -6.79
C ALA A 157 -18.97 -10.89 -8.27
N LEU A 158 -19.77 -11.48 -9.15
CA LEU A 158 -19.63 -11.38 -10.61
C LEU A 158 -19.76 -9.94 -11.09
N ALA A 159 -20.77 -9.20 -10.61
CA ALA A 159 -20.96 -7.80 -10.93
C ALA A 159 -19.76 -6.93 -10.48
N ARG A 160 -19.23 -7.20 -9.28
CA ARG A 160 -18.05 -6.49 -8.77
C ARG A 160 -16.81 -6.79 -9.60
N VAL A 161 -16.57 -8.06 -9.94
CA VAL A 161 -15.41 -8.46 -10.77
C VAL A 161 -15.50 -7.83 -12.16
N ALA A 162 -16.68 -7.79 -12.78
CA ALA A 162 -16.88 -7.08 -14.04
C ALA A 162 -16.51 -5.58 -13.95
N ALA A 163 -16.83 -4.94 -12.82
CA ALA A 163 -16.50 -3.53 -12.57
C ALA A 163 -15.02 -3.28 -12.25
N MET A 164 -14.21 -4.33 -12.01
CA MET A 164 -12.76 -4.18 -11.75
C MET A 164 -11.99 -3.74 -13.00
N GLY A 165 -12.49 -4.05 -14.21
CA GLY A 165 -11.71 -3.83 -15.43
C GLY A 165 -10.46 -4.70 -15.44
N SER A 166 -9.28 -4.08 -15.28
CA SER A 166 -8.00 -4.79 -15.15
C SER A 166 -7.36 -4.65 -13.76
N ARG A 167 -8.04 -3.97 -12.82
CA ARG A 167 -7.49 -3.75 -11.48
C ARG A 167 -7.30 -5.07 -10.74
N PRO A 168 -6.10 -5.36 -10.22
CA PRO A 168 -5.85 -6.57 -9.47
C PRO A 168 -6.55 -6.52 -8.11
N PHE A 169 -7.07 -7.66 -7.67
CA PHE A 169 -7.86 -7.77 -6.44
C PHE A 169 -7.70 -9.14 -5.78
N LEU A 170 -8.25 -9.27 -4.59
CA LEU A 170 -8.35 -10.52 -3.85
C LEU A 170 -9.76 -10.69 -3.28
N PHE A 171 -10.13 -11.95 -3.01
CA PHE A 171 -11.26 -12.33 -2.17
C PHE A 171 -10.75 -12.66 -0.77
N GLN A 172 -11.53 -12.33 0.26
CA GLN A 172 -11.17 -12.64 1.64
C GLN A 172 -12.42 -13.01 2.44
N ALA A 173 -12.28 -14.00 3.33
CA ALA A 173 -13.36 -14.37 4.26
C ALA A 173 -13.73 -13.16 5.11
N PHE A 174 -15.03 -12.95 5.30
CA PHE A 174 -15.53 -11.91 6.19
C PHE A 174 -15.39 -12.34 7.65
N VAL A 175 -14.87 -11.46 8.50
CA VAL A 175 -14.72 -11.70 9.94
C VAL A 175 -15.89 -11.01 10.67
N GLN A 176 -16.96 -11.75 10.85
CA GLN A 176 -18.22 -11.21 11.40
C GLN A 176 -18.08 -10.76 12.85
N GLU A 177 -17.26 -11.46 13.64
CA GLU A 177 -17.09 -11.19 15.08
C GLU A 177 -16.45 -9.83 15.36
N SER A 178 -15.72 -9.28 14.40
CA SER A 178 -15.06 -7.97 14.49
C SER A 178 -15.74 -6.88 13.65
N PHE A 179 -16.93 -7.13 13.11
CA PHE A 179 -17.63 -6.16 12.27
C PHE A 179 -17.77 -4.80 12.95
N GLY A 180 -17.32 -3.75 12.25
CA GLY A 180 -17.33 -2.37 12.77
C GLY A 180 -16.28 -2.08 13.85
N ARG A 181 -15.34 -3.00 14.10
CA ARG A 181 -14.24 -2.81 15.06
C ARG A 181 -12.91 -3.10 14.40
N ASP A 182 -11.95 -2.23 14.61
CA ASP A 182 -10.56 -2.44 14.24
C ASP A 182 -9.61 -2.08 15.38
N VAL A 183 -8.39 -2.60 15.30
CA VAL A 183 -7.30 -2.23 16.20
C VAL A 183 -6.14 -1.77 15.35
N ARG A 184 -5.64 -0.59 15.63
CA ARG A 184 -4.42 -0.08 15.00
C ARG A 184 -3.25 -0.24 15.97
N ALA A 185 -2.37 -1.17 15.65
CA ALA A 185 -1.12 -1.34 16.38
C ALA A 185 -0.02 -0.50 15.72
N ASN A 186 0.66 0.33 16.51
CA ASN A 186 1.84 1.06 16.06
C ASN A 186 3.06 0.45 16.74
N VAL A 187 4.05 0.06 15.95
CA VAL A 187 5.32 -0.49 16.43
C VAL A 187 6.44 0.42 15.98
N VAL A 188 7.33 0.79 16.92
CA VAL A 188 8.49 1.65 16.66
C VAL A 188 9.72 1.00 17.32
N GLY A 189 10.73 0.67 16.48
CA GLY A 189 11.99 0.03 16.91
C GLY A 189 11.99 -1.46 16.95
#